data_c26950d60c2a999d5dc88deb2281fbd6
#
_entry.id   c26950d60c2a999d5dc88deb2281fbd6
#
_cell.length_a   1.000
_cell.length_b   1.000
_cell.length_c   1.000
_cell.angle_alpha   90.00
_cell.angle_beta   90.00
_cell.angle_gamma   90.00
#
_symmetry.space_group_name_H-M   'P 1'
#
loop_
_entity.id
_entity.type
_entity.pdbx_description
1 polymer ?
#
loop_
_entity_poly.entity_id
_entity_poly.type
_entity_poly.pdbx_seq_one_letter_code
_entity_poly.pdbx_strand_id
1 'polypeptide(L)'
;MSENKQRKDTFFGGAAILAAGIIVVKVISAVYKMPLVNILGSSGYADFTAAFNIFNILLTVSTAGIPVAMSKMISEANASHRHKQTHKIFRVSLFFFGAVGIFCSLVMFFGANFFAGIMNDTKAAECMRVLAPSVALVSGLSVFRGYAQGYSNMTPSSVSQIIEALFKLIVGLTLAWYFIRVLGKPDYIGAAGAIAGVTVSELAALLYMAWDYLRTQRHTPSPAPSERPDSAKRILKTCLLLAIPITITA
;
A
#
# COMPACT_ATOMS: atom_id res chain seq x y z
N MET A 1 -15.39 17.04 -30.12
CA MET A 1 -14.03 17.59 -29.86
C MET A 1 -13.86 18.14 -28.43
N SER A 2 -14.90 18.62 -27.74
CA SER A 2 -14.86 19.13 -26.36
C SER A 2 -14.65 18.05 -25.28
N GLU A 3 -15.31 16.92 -25.42
CA GLU A 3 -15.28 15.82 -24.42
C GLU A 3 -13.89 15.16 -24.26
N ASN A 4 -13.16 15.04 -25.37
CA ASN A 4 -11.82 14.47 -25.38
C ASN A 4 -10.76 15.42 -24.75
N LYS A 5 -11.01 16.74 -24.83
CA LYS A 5 -10.18 17.76 -24.17
C LYS A 5 -10.43 17.76 -22.67
N GLN A 6 -11.69 17.69 -22.25
CA GLN A 6 -12.09 17.66 -20.83
C GLN A 6 -11.58 16.39 -20.11
N ARG A 7 -11.60 15.23 -20.78
CA ARG A 7 -10.99 14.00 -20.26
C ARG A 7 -9.47 14.10 -20.11
N LYS A 8 -8.78 14.72 -21.07
CA LYS A 8 -7.33 14.95 -20.97
C LYS A 8 -6.99 15.90 -19.81
N ASP A 9 -7.71 16.99 -19.67
CA ASP A 9 -7.47 17.97 -18.61
C ASP A 9 -7.71 17.36 -17.20
N THR A 10 -8.72 16.50 -17.06
CA THR A 10 -8.99 15.76 -15.82
C THR A 10 -7.88 14.75 -15.53
N PHE A 11 -7.34 14.06 -16.53
CA PHE A 11 -6.25 13.09 -16.36
C PHE A 11 -4.94 13.80 -15.98
N PHE A 12 -4.58 14.90 -16.67
CA PHE A 12 -3.38 15.68 -16.32
C PHE A 12 -3.48 16.31 -14.94
N GLY A 13 -4.66 16.82 -14.56
CA GLY A 13 -4.92 17.32 -13.23
C GLY A 13 -4.76 16.24 -12.15
N GLY A 14 -5.27 15.04 -12.39
CA GLY A 14 -5.12 13.91 -11.50
C GLY A 14 -3.66 13.47 -11.34
N ALA A 15 -2.91 13.38 -12.44
CA ALA A 15 -1.49 13.04 -12.42
C ALA A 15 -0.66 14.08 -11.64
N ALA A 16 -0.97 15.37 -11.81
CA ALA A 16 -0.32 16.44 -11.07
C ALA A 16 -0.59 16.34 -9.56
N ILE A 17 -1.83 16.03 -9.14
CA ILE A 17 -2.19 15.81 -7.73
C ILE A 17 -1.41 14.63 -7.15
N LEU A 18 -1.29 13.53 -7.89
CA LEU A 18 -0.53 12.36 -7.44
C LEU A 18 0.96 12.69 -7.30
N ALA A 19 1.54 13.41 -8.29
CA ALA A 19 2.94 13.83 -8.25
C ALA A 19 3.21 14.78 -7.08
N ALA A 20 2.34 15.76 -6.83
CA ALA A 20 2.43 16.65 -5.68
C ALA A 20 2.35 15.85 -4.36
N GLY A 21 1.43 14.89 -4.25
CA GLY A 21 1.32 14.00 -3.11
C GLY A 21 2.62 13.22 -2.85
N ILE A 22 3.23 12.66 -3.89
CA ILE A 22 4.51 11.95 -3.78
C ILE A 22 5.64 12.87 -3.28
N ILE A 23 5.70 14.10 -3.75
CA ILE A 23 6.69 15.08 -3.28
C ILE A 23 6.51 15.35 -1.78
N VAL A 24 5.28 15.60 -1.34
CA VAL A 24 4.95 15.82 0.09
C VAL A 24 5.37 14.61 0.92
N VAL A 25 5.04 13.39 0.48
CA VAL A 25 5.42 12.14 1.17
C VAL A 25 6.94 12.00 1.25
N LYS A 26 7.69 12.33 0.20
CA LYS A 26 9.16 12.30 0.22
C LYS A 26 9.75 13.28 1.21
N VAL A 27 9.20 14.48 1.30
CA VAL A 27 9.63 15.49 2.30
C VAL A 27 9.35 14.98 3.71
N ILE A 28 8.15 14.48 4.00
CA ILE A 28 7.80 13.91 5.30
C ILE A 28 8.73 12.72 5.65
N SER A 29 9.03 11.86 4.68
CA SER A 29 9.91 10.71 4.87
C SER A 29 11.36 11.12 5.16
N ALA A 30 11.85 12.19 4.54
CA ALA A 30 13.16 12.77 4.84
C ALA A 30 13.21 13.34 6.27
N VAL A 31 12.17 14.08 6.67
CA VAL A 31 12.02 14.62 8.03
C VAL A 31 11.94 13.48 9.07
N TYR A 32 11.27 12.36 8.73
CA TYR A 32 11.19 11.18 9.60
C TYR A 32 12.54 10.53 9.86
N LYS A 33 13.39 10.44 8.82
CA LYS A 33 14.63 9.65 8.86
C LYS A 33 15.65 10.21 9.86
N MET A 34 15.83 11.53 9.91
CA MET A 34 16.84 12.17 10.78
C MET A 34 16.58 11.94 12.28
N PRO A 35 15.39 12.25 12.83
CA PRO A 35 15.10 11.96 14.23
C PRO A 35 15.13 10.46 14.53
N LEU A 36 14.68 9.61 13.60
CA LEU A 36 14.68 8.17 13.78
C LEU A 36 16.09 7.62 14.02
N VAL A 37 17.07 8.01 13.18
CA VAL A 37 18.47 7.60 13.33
C VAL A 37 19.04 8.08 14.66
N ASN A 38 18.73 9.31 15.09
CA ASN A 38 19.19 9.87 16.35
C ASN A 38 18.58 9.18 17.58
N ILE A 39 17.34 8.69 17.46
CA ILE A 39 16.66 7.97 18.56
C ILE A 39 17.17 6.53 18.67
N LEU A 40 17.24 5.81 17.54
CA LEU A 40 17.59 4.40 17.49
C LEU A 40 19.09 4.13 17.59
N GLY A 41 19.94 5.10 17.27
CA GLY A 41 21.37 4.88 17.10
C GLY A 41 21.68 4.02 15.85
N SER A 42 22.95 3.71 15.65
CA SER A 42 23.40 2.93 14.48
C SER A 42 22.90 1.49 14.50
N SER A 43 22.92 0.84 15.68
CA SER A 43 22.47 -0.55 15.86
C SER A 43 20.96 -0.71 15.59
N GLY A 44 20.11 0.04 16.28
CA GLY A 44 18.66 -0.06 16.11
C GLY A 44 18.20 0.36 14.71
N TYR A 45 18.91 1.31 14.07
CA TYR A 45 18.62 1.67 12.69
C TYR A 45 19.02 0.57 11.70
N ALA A 46 20.07 -0.22 11.99
CA ALA A 46 20.41 -1.40 11.19
C ALA A 46 19.31 -2.46 11.27
N ASP A 47 18.83 -2.80 12.49
CA ASP A 47 17.71 -3.73 12.71
C ASP A 47 16.45 -3.28 11.96
N PHE A 48 16.11 -1.98 12.03
CA PHE A 48 15.02 -1.36 11.29
C PHE A 48 15.16 -1.54 9.78
N THR A 49 16.34 -1.25 9.24
CA THR A 49 16.62 -1.33 7.80
C THR A 49 16.60 -2.77 7.30
N ALA A 50 17.14 -3.71 8.09
CA ALA A 50 17.10 -5.13 7.78
C ALA A 50 15.67 -5.64 7.61
N ALA A 51 14.78 -5.29 8.55
CA ALA A 51 13.36 -5.66 8.44
C ALA A 51 12.70 -5.04 7.21
N PHE A 52 12.98 -3.77 6.89
CA PHE A 52 12.45 -3.10 5.70
C PHE A 52 12.95 -3.70 4.39
N ASN A 53 14.15 -4.22 4.31
CA ASN A 53 14.66 -4.89 3.11
C ASN A 53 13.84 -6.14 2.78
N ILE A 54 13.58 -7.01 3.76
CA ILE A 54 12.74 -8.19 3.57
C ILE A 54 11.29 -7.80 3.25
N PHE A 55 10.76 -6.80 3.97
CA PHE A 55 9.43 -6.25 3.70
C PHE A 55 9.29 -5.79 2.26
N ASN A 56 10.23 -5.01 1.73
CA ASN A 56 10.19 -4.50 0.37
C ASN A 56 10.21 -5.61 -0.67
N ILE A 57 10.98 -6.68 -0.45
CA ILE A 57 11.00 -7.85 -1.35
C ILE A 57 9.60 -8.49 -1.38
N LEU A 58 9.04 -8.81 -0.22
CA LEU A 58 7.73 -9.45 -0.13
C LEU A 58 6.60 -8.54 -0.62
N LEU A 59 6.72 -7.24 -0.35
CA LEU A 59 5.79 -6.24 -0.84
C LEU A 59 5.80 -6.16 -2.37
N THR A 60 6.98 -6.15 -2.99
CA THR A 60 7.13 -6.15 -4.44
C THR A 60 6.43 -7.36 -5.05
N VAL A 61 6.65 -8.56 -4.49
CA VAL A 61 6.00 -9.78 -4.95
C VAL A 61 4.47 -9.71 -4.80
N SER A 62 3.97 -9.12 -3.71
CA SER A 62 2.54 -9.11 -3.41
C SER A 62 1.75 -7.96 -4.05
N THR A 63 2.41 -6.85 -4.42
CA THR A 63 1.71 -5.62 -4.83
C THR A 63 2.15 -5.06 -6.17
N ALA A 64 3.28 -5.51 -6.73
CA ALA A 64 3.83 -4.93 -7.95
C ALA A 64 2.83 -5.02 -9.12
N GLY A 65 2.65 -3.90 -9.79
CA GLY A 65 1.76 -3.79 -10.94
C GLY A 65 0.26 -3.80 -10.65
N ILE A 66 -0.18 -4.13 -9.40
CA ILE A 66 -1.61 -4.20 -9.07
C ILE A 66 -2.34 -2.88 -9.33
N PRO A 67 -1.87 -1.71 -8.82
CA PRO A 67 -2.60 -0.46 -9.03
C PRO A 67 -2.77 -0.12 -10.51
N VAL A 68 -1.74 -0.38 -11.32
CA VAL A 68 -1.75 -0.06 -12.75
C VAL A 68 -2.67 -1.02 -13.53
N ALA A 69 -2.58 -2.33 -13.25
CA ALA A 69 -3.45 -3.32 -13.88
C ALA A 69 -4.93 -3.07 -13.53
N MET A 70 -5.21 -2.81 -12.25
CA MET A 70 -6.54 -2.47 -11.75
C MET A 70 -7.07 -1.19 -12.37
N SER A 71 -6.26 -0.13 -12.38
CA SER A 71 -6.62 1.16 -12.96
C SER A 71 -7.01 1.02 -14.45
N LYS A 72 -6.22 0.28 -15.23
CA LYS A 72 -6.52 0.02 -16.65
C LYS A 72 -7.84 -0.74 -16.82
N MET A 73 -7.99 -1.88 -16.15
CA MET A 73 -9.21 -2.71 -16.28
C MET A 73 -10.48 -1.97 -15.87
N ILE A 74 -10.41 -1.20 -14.78
CA ILE A 74 -11.55 -0.41 -14.29
C ILE A 74 -11.86 0.76 -15.22
N SER A 75 -10.83 1.45 -15.73
CA SER A 75 -11.01 2.53 -16.70
C SER A 75 -11.68 2.04 -17.98
N GLU A 76 -11.27 0.88 -18.51
CA GLU A 76 -11.89 0.26 -19.69
C GLU A 76 -13.37 -0.12 -19.43
N ALA A 77 -13.66 -0.75 -18.29
CA ALA A 77 -14.99 -1.14 -17.90
C ALA A 77 -15.90 0.09 -17.66
N ASN A 78 -15.37 1.13 -17.02
CA ASN A 78 -16.09 2.38 -16.76
C ASN A 78 -16.39 3.15 -18.06
N ALA A 79 -15.43 3.22 -18.99
CA ALA A 79 -15.62 3.84 -20.30
C ALA A 79 -16.69 3.14 -21.13
N SER A 80 -16.90 1.84 -20.90
CA SER A 80 -17.95 1.02 -21.53
C SER A 80 -19.26 0.98 -20.72
N HIS A 81 -19.41 1.83 -19.69
CA HIS A 81 -20.57 1.87 -18.77
C HIS A 81 -20.89 0.51 -18.09
N ARG A 82 -19.87 -0.34 -17.93
CA ARG A 82 -20.01 -1.69 -17.33
C ARG A 82 -19.79 -1.63 -15.82
N HIS A 83 -20.76 -1.12 -15.07
CA HIS A 83 -20.62 -0.93 -13.61
C HIS A 83 -20.58 -2.24 -12.81
N LYS A 84 -21.31 -3.30 -13.24
CA LYS A 84 -21.18 -4.63 -12.62
C LYS A 84 -19.77 -5.20 -12.79
N GLN A 85 -19.15 -4.95 -13.95
CA GLN A 85 -17.78 -5.38 -14.23
C GLN A 85 -16.78 -4.70 -13.32
N THR A 86 -16.87 -3.39 -13.10
CA THR A 86 -15.95 -2.65 -12.21
C THR A 86 -16.02 -3.18 -10.78
N HIS A 87 -17.23 -3.40 -10.25
CA HIS A 87 -17.40 -3.98 -8.91
C HIS A 87 -16.86 -5.40 -8.81
N LYS A 88 -17.07 -6.21 -9.85
CA LYS A 88 -16.54 -7.58 -9.87
C LYS A 88 -15.02 -7.62 -9.95
N ILE A 89 -14.41 -6.76 -10.77
CA ILE A 89 -12.94 -6.61 -10.83
C ILE A 89 -12.42 -6.28 -9.44
N PHE A 90 -12.99 -5.28 -8.77
CA PHE A 90 -12.57 -4.88 -7.43
C PHE A 90 -12.65 -6.03 -6.43
N ARG A 91 -13.81 -6.71 -6.31
CA ARG A 91 -14.00 -7.80 -5.35
C ARG A 91 -13.06 -8.98 -5.61
N VAL A 92 -12.92 -9.40 -6.86
CA VAL A 92 -12.04 -10.51 -7.25
C VAL A 92 -10.58 -10.18 -6.95
N SER A 93 -10.16 -8.97 -7.28
CA SER A 93 -8.80 -8.51 -7.02
C SER A 93 -8.52 -8.34 -5.52
N LEU A 94 -9.46 -7.78 -4.75
CA LEU A 94 -9.31 -7.62 -3.30
C LEU A 94 -9.17 -8.97 -2.61
N PHE A 95 -9.98 -9.96 -2.99
CA PHE A 95 -9.90 -11.30 -2.43
C PHE A 95 -8.56 -11.98 -2.80
N PHE A 96 -8.19 -11.95 -4.07
CA PHE A 96 -6.98 -12.64 -4.55
C PHE A 96 -5.70 -12.00 -4.00
N PHE A 97 -5.52 -10.69 -4.19
CA PHE A 97 -4.33 -9.99 -3.73
C PHE A 97 -4.30 -9.83 -2.21
N GLY A 98 -5.45 -9.75 -1.56
CA GLY A 98 -5.56 -9.83 -0.11
C GLY A 98 -5.06 -11.19 0.41
N ALA A 99 -5.45 -12.30 -0.24
CA ALA A 99 -4.97 -13.64 0.11
C ALA A 99 -3.45 -13.78 -0.12
N VAL A 100 -2.93 -13.26 -1.24
CA VAL A 100 -1.47 -13.23 -1.51
C VAL A 100 -0.75 -12.39 -0.46
N GLY A 101 -1.27 -11.22 -0.12
CA GLY A 101 -0.70 -10.35 0.92
C GLY A 101 -0.68 -11.01 2.29
N ILE A 102 -1.77 -11.70 2.67
CA ILE A 102 -1.83 -12.49 3.92
C ILE A 102 -0.80 -13.63 3.88
N PHE A 103 -0.69 -14.34 2.77
CA PHE A 103 0.31 -15.39 2.62
C PHE A 103 1.74 -14.85 2.78
N CYS A 104 2.09 -13.77 2.10
CA CYS A 104 3.39 -13.11 2.24
C CYS A 104 3.63 -12.59 3.67
N SER A 105 2.59 -12.05 4.32
CA SER A 105 2.63 -11.64 5.72
C SER A 105 2.96 -12.81 6.65
N LEU A 106 2.30 -13.96 6.46
CA LEU A 106 2.59 -15.18 7.23
C LEU A 106 4.00 -15.69 6.98
N VAL A 107 4.45 -15.69 5.72
CA VAL A 107 5.85 -16.05 5.36
C VAL A 107 6.84 -15.14 6.08
N MET A 108 6.60 -13.84 6.13
CA MET A 108 7.45 -12.90 6.86
C MET A 108 7.41 -13.14 8.37
N PHE A 109 6.24 -13.35 8.94
CA PHE A 109 6.05 -13.54 10.38
C PHE A 109 6.72 -14.82 10.90
N PHE A 110 6.42 -15.95 10.27
CA PHE A 110 6.98 -17.24 10.67
C PHE A 110 8.42 -17.44 10.20
N GLY A 111 8.79 -16.84 9.07
CA GLY A 111 10.14 -16.86 8.49
C GLY A 111 11.08 -15.83 9.11
N ALA A 112 10.64 -14.99 10.05
CA ALA A 112 11.44 -13.87 10.59
C ALA A 112 12.83 -14.31 11.11
N ASN A 113 12.91 -15.42 11.84
CA ASN A 113 14.20 -15.93 12.35
C ASN A 113 15.11 -16.42 11.22
N PHE A 114 14.54 -17.03 10.18
CA PHE A 114 15.29 -17.50 9.02
C PHE A 114 15.88 -16.33 8.23
N PHE A 115 15.08 -15.31 7.96
CA PHE A 115 15.54 -14.11 7.25
C PHE A 115 16.56 -13.31 8.06
N ALA A 116 16.33 -13.17 9.36
CA ALA A 116 17.27 -12.52 10.27
C ALA A 116 18.61 -13.28 10.35
N GLY A 117 18.56 -14.62 10.32
CA GLY A 117 19.75 -15.47 10.26
C GLY A 117 20.57 -15.27 8.98
N ILE A 118 19.93 -15.17 7.82
CA ILE A 118 20.58 -14.87 6.53
C ILE A 118 21.28 -13.50 6.57
N MET A 119 20.69 -12.52 7.25
CA MET A 119 21.25 -11.17 7.37
C MET A 119 22.29 -11.04 8.50
N ASN A 120 22.60 -12.13 9.22
CA ASN A 120 23.45 -12.14 10.42
C ASN A 120 23.02 -11.13 11.50
N ASP A 121 21.70 -10.85 11.57
CA ASP A 121 21.10 -9.90 12.50
C ASP A 121 19.86 -10.50 13.17
N THR A 122 20.11 -11.30 14.20
CA THR A 122 19.04 -12.02 14.92
C THR A 122 18.02 -11.09 15.60
N LYS A 123 18.41 -9.85 15.92
CA LYS A 123 17.55 -8.86 16.57
C LYS A 123 16.52 -8.29 15.61
N ALA A 124 16.84 -8.24 14.32
CA ALA A 124 15.91 -7.82 13.28
C ALA A 124 14.65 -8.71 13.16
N ALA A 125 14.69 -9.94 13.71
CA ALA A 125 13.53 -10.85 13.69
C ALA A 125 12.30 -10.24 14.38
N GLU A 126 12.47 -9.55 15.49
CA GLU A 126 11.35 -8.88 16.19
C GLU A 126 10.77 -7.74 15.33
N CYS A 127 11.64 -6.96 14.69
CA CYS A 127 11.25 -5.93 13.74
C CYS A 127 10.45 -6.52 12.57
N MET A 128 10.89 -7.66 12.02
CA MET A 128 10.20 -8.35 10.92
C MET A 128 8.81 -8.86 11.34
N ARG A 129 8.66 -9.41 12.55
CA ARG A 129 7.36 -9.88 13.05
C ARG A 129 6.35 -8.74 13.20
N VAL A 130 6.80 -7.60 13.72
CA VAL A 130 5.94 -6.42 13.89
C VAL A 130 5.55 -5.81 12.55
N LEU A 131 6.45 -5.88 11.54
CA LEU A 131 6.22 -5.36 10.20
C LEU A 131 5.39 -6.31 9.32
N ALA A 132 5.37 -7.60 9.61
CA ALA A 132 4.71 -8.60 8.79
C ALA A 132 3.23 -8.29 8.45
N PRO A 133 2.37 -7.83 9.38
CA PRO A 133 0.99 -7.47 9.05
C PRO A 133 0.86 -6.36 8.01
N SER A 134 1.86 -5.47 7.92
CA SER A 134 1.87 -4.37 6.93
C SER A 134 1.83 -4.89 5.50
N VAL A 135 2.43 -6.06 5.20
CA VAL A 135 2.40 -6.66 3.86
C VAL A 135 0.96 -6.92 3.41
N ALA A 136 0.14 -7.49 4.29
CA ALA A 136 -1.28 -7.75 3.99
C ALA A 136 -2.07 -6.45 3.85
N LEU A 137 -1.82 -5.45 4.73
CA LEU A 137 -2.50 -4.15 4.69
C LEU A 137 -2.19 -3.39 3.40
N VAL A 138 -0.91 -3.34 2.98
CA VAL A 138 -0.50 -2.66 1.74
C VAL A 138 -1.03 -3.37 0.51
N SER A 139 -1.11 -4.70 0.51
CA SER A 139 -1.71 -5.46 -0.58
C SER A 139 -3.18 -5.09 -0.80
N GLY A 140 -3.97 -5.02 0.28
CA GLY A 140 -5.33 -4.52 0.24
C GLY A 140 -5.42 -3.05 -0.21
N LEU A 141 -4.58 -2.20 0.38
CA LEU A 141 -4.51 -0.76 0.07
C LEU A 141 -4.22 -0.51 -1.42
N SER A 142 -3.34 -1.32 -2.04
CA SER A 142 -2.99 -1.24 -3.46
C SER A 142 -4.19 -1.48 -4.38
N VAL A 143 -5.09 -2.40 -4.00
CA VAL A 143 -6.34 -2.65 -4.74
C VAL A 143 -7.29 -1.45 -4.67
N PHE A 144 -7.46 -0.85 -3.48
CA PHE A 144 -8.29 0.36 -3.32
C PHE A 144 -7.71 1.54 -4.10
N ARG A 145 -6.39 1.76 -4.05
CA ARG A 145 -5.72 2.81 -4.83
C ARG A 145 -5.91 2.59 -6.33
N GLY A 146 -5.73 1.36 -6.82
CA GLY A 146 -5.96 1.01 -8.23
C GLY A 146 -7.42 1.23 -8.66
N TYR A 147 -8.39 0.96 -7.77
CA TYR A 147 -9.80 1.24 -8.04
C TYR A 147 -10.06 2.75 -8.21
N ALA A 148 -9.63 3.58 -7.28
CA ALA A 148 -9.80 5.03 -7.35
C ALA A 148 -9.14 5.63 -8.61
N GLN A 149 -7.91 5.20 -8.92
CA GLN A 149 -7.18 5.62 -10.11
C GLN A 149 -7.86 5.20 -11.40
N GLY A 150 -8.54 4.04 -11.42
CA GLY A 150 -9.32 3.55 -12.56
C GLY A 150 -10.54 4.42 -12.90
N TYR A 151 -11.07 5.13 -11.92
CA TYR A 151 -12.07 6.18 -12.11
C TYR A 151 -11.47 7.57 -12.43
N SER A 152 -10.17 7.63 -12.71
CA SER A 152 -9.41 8.89 -12.90
C SER A 152 -9.44 9.82 -11.69
N ASN A 153 -9.78 9.29 -10.50
CA ASN A 153 -9.76 10.02 -9.25
C ASN A 153 -8.47 9.70 -8.47
N MET A 154 -7.45 10.55 -8.65
CA MET A 154 -6.15 10.36 -7.99
C MET A 154 -6.10 10.92 -6.57
N THR A 155 -7.07 11.76 -6.20
CA THR A 155 -7.10 12.46 -4.90
C THR A 155 -7.10 11.50 -3.71
N PRO A 156 -7.97 10.45 -3.64
CA PRO A 156 -7.94 9.53 -2.51
C PRO A 156 -6.60 8.80 -2.37
N SER A 157 -5.98 8.42 -3.50
CA SER A 157 -4.67 7.78 -3.50
C SER A 157 -3.60 8.69 -2.91
N SER A 158 -3.54 9.97 -3.30
CA SER A 158 -2.59 10.94 -2.76
C SER A 158 -2.82 11.21 -1.28
N VAL A 159 -4.07 11.42 -0.87
CA VAL A 159 -4.42 11.66 0.54
C VAL A 159 -4.05 10.45 1.39
N SER A 160 -4.33 9.22 0.94
CA SER A 160 -3.95 8.01 1.67
C SER A 160 -2.45 7.90 1.90
N GLN A 161 -1.62 8.29 0.92
CA GLN A 161 -0.15 8.29 1.05
C GLN A 161 0.34 9.35 2.05
N ILE A 162 -0.31 10.52 2.07
CA ILE A 162 0.00 11.58 3.04
C ILE A 162 -0.38 11.12 4.45
N ILE A 163 -1.56 10.52 4.64
CA ILE A 163 -1.98 9.94 5.92
C ILE A 163 -0.96 8.91 6.40
N GLU A 164 -0.57 7.98 5.54
CA GLU A 164 0.45 6.98 5.82
C GLU A 164 1.76 7.62 6.29
N ALA A 165 2.29 8.61 5.55
CA ALA A 165 3.52 9.28 5.90
C ALA A 165 3.43 10.05 7.23
N LEU A 166 2.33 10.73 7.49
CA LEU A 166 2.09 11.48 8.74
C LEU A 166 1.96 10.55 9.94
N PHE A 167 1.17 9.48 9.83
CA PHE A 167 1.03 8.51 10.91
C PHE A 167 2.35 7.79 11.21
N LYS A 168 3.10 7.42 10.17
CA LYS A 168 4.44 6.85 10.34
C LYS A 168 5.37 7.82 11.07
N LEU A 169 5.37 9.10 10.68
CA LEU A 169 6.17 10.13 11.34
C LEU A 169 5.78 10.26 12.82
N ILE A 170 4.50 10.48 13.10
CA ILE A 170 4.02 10.78 14.46
C ILE A 170 4.11 9.52 15.33
N VAL A 171 3.43 8.45 14.94
CA VAL A 171 3.31 7.24 15.76
C VAL A 171 4.66 6.52 15.84
N GLY A 172 5.38 6.39 14.71
CA GLY A 172 6.67 5.69 14.67
C GLY A 172 7.75 6.36 15.52
N LEU A 173 7.89 7.70 15.42
CA LEU A 173 8.87 8.41 16.26
C LEU A 173 8.46 8.41 17.74
N THR A 174 7.17 8.59 18.03
CA THR A 174 6.68 8.59 19.41
C THR A 174 6.93 7.24 20.09
N LEU A 175 6.61 6.12 19.41
CA LEU A 175 6.84 4.79 19.96
C LEU A 175 8.33 4.48 20.11
N ALA A 176 9.17 4.81 19.12
CA ALA A 176 10.61 4.63 19.20
C ALA A 176 11.20 5.41 20.39
N TRP A 177 10.83 6.69 20.51
CA TRP A 177 11.27 7.54 21.61
C TRP A 177 10.79 7.01 22.96
N TYR A 178 9.53 6.60 23.07
CA TYR A 178 8.93 6.07 24.29
C TYR A 178 9.65 4.81 24.78
N PHE A 179 9.89 3.83 23.88
CA PHE A 179 10.55 2.58 24.26
C PHE A 179 12.00 2.81 24.67
N ILE A 180 12.75 3.67 24.00
CA ILE A 180 14.16 3.89 24.32
C ILE A 180 14.35 4.86 25.49
N ARG A 181 13.68 6.04 25.44
CA ARG A 181 13.96 7.11 26.42
C ARG A 181 13.15 7.00 27.70
N VAL A 182 11.91 6.49 27.62
CA VAL A 182 11.05 6.38 28.82
C VAL A 182 11.18 5.02 29.47
N LEU A 183 11.13 3.94 28.68
CA LEU A 183 11.20 2.57 29.19
C LEU A 183 12.62 2.01 29.29
N GLY A 184 13.64 2.70 28.78
CA GLY A 184 15.03 2.25 28.80
C GLY A 184 15.27 0.91 28.11
N LYS A 185 14.46 0.59 27.08
CA LYS A 185 14.57 -0.68 26.35
C LYS A 185 15.73 -0.64 25.36
N PRO A 186 16.28 -1.82 24.99
CA PRO A 186 17.33 -1.92 23.96
C PRO A 186 16.89 -1.33 22.62
N ASP A 187 17.86 -0.92 21.79
CA ASP A 187 17.66 -0.23 20.51
C ASP A 187 16.77 -1.01 19.53
N TYR A 188 16.88 -2.35 19.49
CA TYR A 188 16.04 -3.20 18.62
C TYR A 188 14.56 -3.17 19.00
N ILE A 189 14.21 -2.98 20.30
CA ILE A 189 12.82 -2.80 20.73
C ILE A 189 12.31 -1.41 20.33
N GLY A 190 13.17 -0.39 20.39
CA GLY A 190 12.87 0.92 19.83
C GLY A 190 12.61 0.88 18.32
N ALA A 191 13.43 0.11 17.59
CA ALA A 191 13.24 -0.14 16.17
C ALA A 191 11.90 -0.85 15.88
N ALA A 192 11.55 -1.88 16.65
CA ALA A 192 10.25 -2.55 16.56
C ALA A 192 9.09 -1.57 16.86
N GLY A 193 9.27 -0.65 17.80
CA GLY A 193 8.31 0.44 18.10
C GLY A 193 8.12 1.39 16.91
N ALA A 194 9.21 1.83 16.28
CA ALA A 194 9.14 2.62 15.05
C ALA A 194 8.38 1.90 13.94
N ILE A 195 8.63 0.60 13.80
CA ILE A 195 7.98 -0.29 12.81
C ILE A 195 6.49 -0.49 13.14
N ALA A 196 6.11 -0.61 14.41
CA ALA A 196 4.70 -0.65 14.80
C ALA A 196 3.96 0.61 14.31
N GLY A 197 4.63 1.77 14.33
CA GLY A 197 4.09 3.00 13.74
C GLY A 197 3.84 2.88 12.23
N VAL A 198 4.67 2.13 11.50
CA VAL A 198 4.43 1.84 10.07
C VAL A 198 3.18 0.98 9.90
N THR A 199 3.03 -0.08 10.67
CA THR A 199 1.85 -0.95 10.61
C THR A 199 0.56 -0.18 10.91
N VAL A 200 0.59 0.70 11.92
CA VAL A 200 -0.55 1.59 12.24
C VAL A 200 -0.83 2.57 11.11
N SER A 201 0.20 3.12 10.45
CA SER A 201 0.04 4.06 9.35
C SER A 201 -0.64 3.41 8.13
N GLU A 202 -0.25 2.17 7.79
CA GLU A 202 -0.88 1.39 6.72
C GLU A 202 -2.35 1.08 7.03
N LEU A 203 -2.63 0.73 8.28
CA LEU A 203 -4.01 0.50 8.73
C LEU A 203 -4.85 1.79 8.60
N ALA A 204 -4.33 2.93 9.03
CA ALA A 204 -5.03 4.22 8.91
C ALA A 204 -5.30 4.59 7.44
N ALA A 205 -4.32 4.39 6.55
CA ALA A 205 -4.47 4.62 5.13
C ALA A 205 -5.50 3.67 4.49
N LEU A 206 -5.50 2.40 4.89
CA LEU A 206 -6.48 1.40 4.42
C LEU A 206 -7.90 1.76 4.87
N LEU A 207 -8.08 2.14 6.14
CA LEU A 207 -9.38 2.57 6.67
C LEU A 207 -9.91 3.82 5.94
N TYR A 208 -9.04 4.80 5.67
CA TYR A 208 -9.40 5.97 4.88
C TYR A 208 -9.86 5.57 3.46
N MET A 209 -9.11 4.72 2.76
CA MET A 209 -9.46 4.28 1.41
C MET A 209 -10.74 3.44 1.40
N ALA A 210 -10.95 2.59 2.39
CA ALA A 210 -12.19 1.81 2.53
C ALA A 210 -13.40 2.74 2.79
N TRP A 211 -13.24 3.76 3.61
CA TRP A 211 -14.27 4.77 3.85
C TRP A 211 -14.61 5.56 2.57
N ASP A 212 -13.59 6.03 1.83
CA ASP A 212 -13.78 6.74 0.55
C ASP A 212 -14.51 5.86 -0.47
N TYR A 213 -14.11 4.59 -0.58
CA TYR A 213 -14.77 3.61 -1.44
C TYR A 213 -16.25 3.45 -1.09
N LEU A 214 -16.58 3.27 0.20
CA LEU A 214 -17.98 3.12 0.65
C LEU A 214 -18.81 4.39 0.42
N ARG A 215 -18.20 5.57 0.60
CA ARG A 215 -18.84 6.85 0.31
C ARG A 215 -19.12 7.02 -1.18
N THR A 216 -18.14 6.71 -2.03
CA THR A 216 -18.26 6.85 -3.49
C THR A 216 -19.27 5.87 -4.07
N GLN A 217 -19.35 4.64 -3.55
CA GLN A 217 -20.35 3.66 -4.00
C GLN A 217 -21.80 4.12 -3.79
N ARG A 218 -22.08 4.90 -2.76
CA ARG A 218 -23.45 5.42 -2.51
C ARG A 218 -23.95 6.36 -3.61
N HIS A 219 -23.04 6.94 -4.38
CA HIS A 219 -23.34 7.89 -5.45
C HIS A 219 -23.18 7.29 -6.86
N THR A 220 -22.82 6.00 -6.95
CA THR A 220 -22.66 5.33 -8.25
C THR A 220 -24.03 4.89 -8.78
N PRO A 221 -24.35 5.09 -10.09
CA PRO A 221 -25.59 4.64 -10.68
C PRO A 221 -25.83 3.15 -10.51
N SER A 222 -27.08 2.74 -10.30
CA SER A 222 -27.44 1.33 -10.20
C SER A 222 -27.05 0.58 -11.46
N PRO A 223 -26.42 -0.60 -11.33
CA PRO A 223 -25.96 -1.38 -12.50
C PRO A 223 -27.13 -1.84 -13.36
N ALA A 224 -26.97 -1.79 -14.69
CA ALA A 224 -27.99 -2.27 -15.62
C ALA A 224 -28.30 -3.77 -15.39
N PRO A 225 -29.59 -4.19 -15.38
CA PRO A 225 -29.95 -5.60 -15.14
C PRO A 225 -29.36 -6.57 -16.15
N SER A 226 -29.19 -6.15 -17.40
CA SER A 226 -28.73 -6.96 -18.54
C SER A 226 -27.21 -7.16 -18.60
N GLU A 227 -26.43 -6.49 -17.75
CA GLU A 227 -24.97 -6.58 -17.76
C GLU A 227 -24.48 -7.93 -17.24
N ARG A 228 -23.73 -8.67 -18.07
CA ARG A 228 -23.05 -9.91 -17.70
C ARG A 228 -21.57 -9.65 -17.49
N PRO A 229 -21.06 -9.62 -16.24
CA PRO A 229 -19.65 -9.40 -15.97
C PRO A 229 -18.82 -10.65 -16.32
N ASP A 230 -17.56 -10.45 -16.70
CA ASP A 230 -16.61 -11.50 -17.04
C ASP A 230 -16.40 -12.50 -15.89
N SER A 231 -15.94 -13.73 -16.22
CA SER A 231 -15.62 -14.73 -15.21
C SER A 231 -14.44 -14.29 -14.33
N ALA A 232 -14.42 -14.69 -13.05
CA ALA A 232 -13.33 -14.37 -12.13
C ALA A 232 -11.96 -14.83 -12.66
N LYS A 233 -11.90 -16.01 -13.31
CA LYS A 233 -10.67 -16.53 -13.94
C LYS A 233 -10.15 -15.60 -15.03
N ARG A 234 -11.02 -15.04 -15.87
CA ARG A 234 -10.65 -14.10 -16.93
C ARG A 234 -10.12 -12.80 -16.34
N ILE A 235 -10.80 -12.26 -15.33
CA ILE A 235 -10.38 -11.05 -14.61
C ILE A 235 -8.98 -11.24 -14.04
N LEU A 236 -8.74 -12.32 -13.29
CA LEU A 236 -7.44 -12.60 -12.70
C LEU A 236 -6.35 -12.80 -13.75
N LYS A 237 -6.62 -13.59 -14.81
CA LYS A 237 -5.66 -13.77 -15.91
C LYS A 237 -5.26 -12.45 -16.53
N THR A 238 -6.22 -11.58 -16.83
CA THR A 238 -5.96 -10.26 -17.42
C THR A 238 -5.18 -9.38 -16.45
N CYS A 239 -5.56 -9.37 -15.16
CA CYS A 239 -4.87 -8.59 -14.15
C CYS A 239 -3.40 -9.03 -13.98
N LEU A 240 -3.13 -10.33 -13.90
CA LEU A 240 -1.79 -10.88 -13.80
C LEU A 240 -0.95 -10.61 -15.05
N LEU A 241 -1.52 -10.79 -16.26
CA LEU A 241 -0.84 -10.49 -17.51
C LEU A 241 -0.45 -9.01 -17.63
N LEU A 242 -1.24 -8.11 -17.07
CA LEU A 242 -0.93 -6.68 -17.03
C LEU A 242 0.07 -6.33 -15.92
N ALA A 243 0.03 -7.04 -14.79
CA ALA A 243 0.89 -6.77 -13.65
C ALA A 243 2.33 -7.28 -13.86
N ILE A 244 2.53 -8.48 -14.45
CA ILE A 244 3.83 -9.12 -14.60
C ILE A 244 4.86 -8.25 -15.34
N PRO A 245 4.60 -7.65 -16.52
CA PRO A 245 5.58 -6.82 -17.21
C PRO A 245 6.03 -5.61 -16.38
N ILE A 246 5.11 -5.04 -15.59
CA ILE A 246 5.38 -3.87 -14.74
C ILE A 246 6.25 -4.27 -13.55
N THR A 247 6.05 -5.47 -13.01
CA THR A 247 6.86 -6.01 -11.91
C THR A 247 8.31 -6.26 -12.33
N ILE A 248 8.54 -6.69 -13.58
CA ILE A 248 9.88 -7.00 -14.08
C ILE A 248 10.68 -5.71 -14.37
N THR A 249 10.01 -4.60 -14.62
CA THR A 249 10.64 -3.31 -14.96
C THR A 249 10.75 -2.35 -13.75
N ALA A 250 10.23 -2.71 -12.59
CA ALA A 250 10.28 -1.94 -11.34
C ALA A 250 11.44 -2.39 -10.45
#